data_9715087b7a9c03ae70edd93af29658ee
#
_entry.id   9715087b7a9c03ae70edd93af29658ee
#
_cell.length_a   1.000
_cell.length_b   1.000
_cell.length_c   1.000
_cell.angle_alpha   90.00
_cell.angle_beta   90.00
_cell.angle_gamma   90.00
#
_symmetry.space_group_name_H-M   'P 1'
#
loop_
_entity.id
_entity.type
_entity.pdbx_description
1 polymer ?
#
loop_
_entity_poly.entity_id
_entity_poly.type
_entity_poly.pdbx_seq_one_letter_code
_entity_poly.pdbx_strand_id
1 'polypeptide(L)'
;MLVFFSGRRLKGGHWDDFRKAWGGGDEEQDLSDLPEGSVVYHARNIKDDNEVISFGIFPIGRDSIEVIRGSAEDDATRTEEISKHVHDTPLEGIYEVVEELRP
;
A
#
# COMPACT_ATOMS: atom_id res chain seq x y z
N MET A 1 -5.02 -6.07 -15.04
CA MET A 1 -4.11 -5.33 -14.13
C MET A 1 -4.87 -4.91 -12.88
N LEU A 2 -4.32 -5.19 -11.74
CA LEU A 2 -4.89 -4.78 -10.46
C LEU A 2 -4.06 -3.65 -9.85
N VAL A 3 -4.73 -2.79 -9.09
CA VAL A 3 -4.10 -1.72 -8.31
C VAL A 3 -4.57 -1.85 -6.86
N PHE A 4 -3.64 -2.02 -5.94
CA PHE A 4 -3.89 -1.80 -4.53
C PHE A 4 -3.73 -0.30 -4.26
N PHE A 5 -4.68 0.29 -3.56
CA PHE A 5 -4.64 1.70 -3.22
C PHE A 5 -5.05 1.92 -1.77
N SER A 6 -4.33 2.80 -1.11
CA SER A 6 -4.63 3.19 0.26
C SER A 6 -4.31 4.67 0.44
N GLY A 7 -5.31 5.46 0.79
CA GLY A 7 -5.14 6.87 1.14
C GLY A 7 -5.28 7.02 2.64
N ARG A 8 -4.27 7.61 3.30
CA ARG A 8 -4.21 7.72 4.75
C ARG A 8 -3.78 9.11 5.19
N ARG A 9 -4.27 9.50 6.35
CA ARG A 9 -3.77 10.66 7.06
C ARG A 9 -2.96 10.18 8.26
N LEU A 10 -1.70 10.55 8.30
CA LEU A 10 -0.79 10.14 9.36
C LEU A 10 -0.90 11.09 10.56
N LYS A 11 -0.54 10.58 11.72
CA LYS A 11 -0.27 11.42 12.88
C LYS A 11 1.00 12.23 12.58
N GLY A 12 1.06 13.47 13.07
CA GLY A 12 2.16 14.37 12.77
C GLY A 12 3.53 13.77 13.12
N GLY A 13 4.47 13.82 12.19
CA GLY A 13 5.83 13.30 12.39
C GLY A 13 5.99 11.79 12.29
N HIS A 14 4.96 11.06 11.90
CA HIS A 14 4.96 9.59 11.88
C HIS A 14 5.29 8.96 10.51
N TRP A 15 5.81 9.73 9.55
CA TRP A 15 6.12 9.20 8.22
C TRP A 15 7.08 7.99 8.25
N ASP A 16 8.20 8.12 8.94
CA ASP A 16 9.21 7.06 8.99
C ASP A 16 8.66 5.81 9.69
N ASP A 17 7.94 6.00 10.78
CA ASP A 17 7.33 4.90 11.52
C ASP A 17 6.25 4.18 10.71
N PHE A 18 5.43 4.94 9.99
CA PHE A 18 4.43 4.38 9.07
C PHE A 18 5.08 3.53 7.99
N ARG A 19 6.13 4.05 7.37
CA ARG A 19 6.81 3.35 6.29
C ARG A 19 7.43 2.04 6.76
N LYS A 20 8.03 2.03 7.95
CA LYS A 20 8.59 0.80 8.55
C LYS A 20 7.50 -0.20 8.88
N ALA A 21 6.40 0.24 9.45
CA ALA A 21 5.27 -0.63 9.79
C ALA A 21 4.64 -1.23 8.52
N TRP A 22 4.54 -0.45 7.45
CA TRP A 22 4.01 -0.92 6.18
C TRP A 22 4.89 -2.02 5.57
N GLY A 23 6.20 -1.89 5.68
CA GLY A 23 7.18 -2.86 5.20
C GLY A 23 7.45 -4.04 6.13
N GLY A 24 6.70 -4.17 7.23
CA GLY A 24 6.90 -5.25 8.18
C GLY A 24 8.01 -5.01 9.20
N GLY A 25 8.43 -3.76 9.37
CA GLY A 25 9.41 -3.35 10.38
C GLY A 25 10.87 -3.32 9.90
N ASP A 26 11.15 -3.80 8.71
CA ASP A 26 12.50 -3.77 8.13
C ASP A 26 12.76 -2.48 7.37
N GLU A 27 14.01 -2.06 7.30
CA GLU A 27 14.42 -0.86 6.55
C GLU A 27 14.24 -1.06 5.04
N GLU A 28 14.48 -2.28 4.57
CA GLU A 28 14.25 -2.67 3.18
C GLU A 28 12.98 -3.53 3.08
N GLN A 29 12.13 -3.20 2.13
CA GLN A 29 10.92 -3.97 1.86
C GLN A 29 11.27 -5.12 0.92
N ASP A 30 10.94 -6.35 1.33
CA ASP A 30 11.08 -7.51 0.47
C ASP A 30 9.79 -7.68 -0.34
N LEU A 31 9.89 -7.43 -1.63
CA LEU A 31 8.78 -7.54 -2.57
C LEU A 31 8.89 -8.80 -3.45
N SER A 32 9.77 -9.74 -3.10
CA SER A 32 10.01 -10.94 -3.90
C SER A 32 8.78 -11.85 -4.05
N ASP A 33 7.84 -11.77 -3.10
CA ASP A 33 6.60 -12.54 -3.14
C ASP A 33 5.54 -11.95 -4.09
N LEU A 34 5.79 -10.74 -4.61
CA LEU A 34 4.86 -10.10 -5.55
C LEU A 34 5.11 -10.58 -6.97
N PRO A 35 4.09 -10.54 -7.84
CA PRO A 35 4.25 -10.90 -9.25
C PRO A 35 5.36 -10.09 -9.92
N GLU A 36 6.10 -10.72 -10.83
CA GLU A 36 7.10 -10.03 -11.63
C GLU A 36 6.48 -8.83 -12.37
N GLY A 37 7.17 -7.72 -12.39
CA GLY A 37 6.67 -6.49 -12.99
C GLY A 37 5.79 -5.64 -12.06
N SER A 38 5.60 -6.07 -10.81
CA SER A 38 4.89 -5.26 -9.82
C SER A 38 5.69 -4.04 -9.40
N VAL A 39 4.99 -2.94 -9.16
CA VAL A 39 5.59 -1.69 -8.67
C VAL A 39 4.76 -1.18 -7.52
N VAL A 40 5.42 -0.74 -6.45
CA VAL A 40 4.75 -0.15 -5.28
C VAL A 40 5.30 1.26 -5.06
N TYR A 41 4.40 2.21 -4.83
CA TYR A 41 4.75 3.59 -4.54
C TYR A 41 4.17 4.02 -3.19
N HIS A 42 4.96 4.81 -2.48
CA HIS A 42 4.48 5.64 -1.38
C HIS A 42 4.66 7.09 -1.79
N ALA A 43 3.61 7.87 -1.71
CA ALA A 43 3.63 9.27 -2.12
C ALA A 43 3.00 10.15 -1.05
N ARG A 44 3.54 11.34 -0.87
CA ARG A 44 3.00 12.33 0.06
C ARG A 44 2.40 13.50 -0.73
N ASN A 45 1.34 14.08 -0.18
CA ASN A 45 0.78 15.30 -0.75
C ASN A 45 1.82 16.41 -0.65
N ILE A 46 2.08 17.09 -1.76
CA ILE A 46 3.07 18.19 -1.79
C ILE A 46 2.66 19.39 -0.93
N LYS A 47 1.40 19.46 -0.51
CA LYS A 47 0.87 20.53 0.34
C LYS A 47 0.60 20.10 1.78
N ASP A 48 0.67 18.78 2.05
CA ASP A 48 0.38 18.24 3.38
C ASP A 48 1.18 16.96 3.59
N ASP A 49 2.28 17.04 4.33
CA ASP A 49 3.19 15.92 4.57
C ASP A 49 2.53 14.75 5.33
N ASN A 50 1.39 14.97 5.97
CA ASN A 50 0.69 13.95 6.72
C ASN A 50 -0.35 13.20 5.89
N GLU A 51 -0.64 13.67 4.67
CA GLU A 51 -1.53 12.96 3.75
C GLU A 51 -0.70 12.14 2.78
N VAL A 52 -0.85 10.82 2.87
CA VAL A 52 -0.05 9.88 2.09
C VAL A 52 -0.94 8.92 1.31
N ILE A 53 -0.47 8.52 0.14
CA ILE A 53 -1.07 7.43 -0.61
C ILE A 53 -0.03 6.33 -0.80
N SER A 54 -0.49 5.09 -0.70
CA SER A 54 0.31 3.93 -1.03
C SER A 54 -0.43 3.17 -2.11
N PHE A 55 0.24 2.82 -3.19
CA PHE A 55 -0.40 2.06 -4.24
C PHE A 55 0.59 1.12 -4.91
N GLY A 56 0.09 -0.07 -5.23
CA GLY A 56 0.83 -1.08 -5.97
C GLY A 56 0.13 -1.36 -7.28
N ILE A 57 0.91 -1.52 -8.34
CA ILE A 57 0.42 -1.89 -9.66
C ILE A 57 0.90 -3.29 -9.94
N PHE A 58 -0.04 -4.22 -10.22
CA PHE A 58 0.24 -5.64 -10.38
C PHE A 58 -0.24 -6.11 -11.75
N PRO A 59 0.63 -6.73 -12.57
CA PRO A 59 0.27 -7.20 -13.90
C PRO A 59 -0.47 -8.55 -13.85
N ILE A 60 -1.50 -8.65 -13.02
CA ILE A 60 -2.34 -9.84 -12.86
C ILE A 60 -3.80 -9.47 -12.93
N GLY A 61 -4.66 -10.45 -13.18
CA GLY A 61 -6.11 -10.28 -13.17
C GLY A 61 -6.72 -10.58 -11.81
N ARG A 62 -8.01 -10.30 -11.68
CA ARG A 62 -8.76 -10.50 -10.43
C ARG A 62 -8.76 -11.96 -9.93
N ASP A 63 -8.60 -12.93 -10.82
CA ASP A 63 -8.55 -14.35 -10.45
C ASP A 63 -7.29 -14.70 -9.65
N SER A 64 -6.28 -13.85 -9.69
CA SER A 64 -5.01 -14.05 -9.00
C SER A 64 -4.82 -13.11 -7.80
N ILE A 65 -5.88 -12.50 -7.32
CA ILE A 65 -5.86 -11.51 -6.24
C ILE A 65 -5.19 -12.03 -4.96
N GLU A 66 -5.29 -13.33 -4.69
CA GLU A 66 -4.70 -13.93 -3.49
C GLU A 66 -3.19 -13.86 -3.45
N VAL A 67 -2.55 -13.74 -4.62
CA VAL A 67 -1.09 -13.61 -4.72
C VAL A 67 -0.59 -12.34 -4.03
N ILE A 68 -1.38 -11.28 -4.04
CA ILE A 68 -1.00 -9.98 -3.46
C ILE A 68 -1.56 -9.74 -2.06
N ARG A 69 -2.46 -10.60 -1.58
CA ARG A 69 -3.05 -10.46 -0.24
C ARG A 69 -2.15 -10.99 0.88
N GLY A 70 -1.33 -11.97 0.57
CA GLY A 70 -0.55 -12.66 1.59
C GLY A 70 -1.42 -13.48 2.53
N SER A 71 -0.89 -13.87 3.68
CA SER A 71 -1.67 -14.57 4.70
C SER A 71 -2.54 -13.59 5.49
N ALA A 72 -3.70 -14.05 5.93
CA ALA A 72 -4.61 -13.22 6.74
C ALA A 72 -3.96 -12.78 8.06
N GLU A 73 -3.12 -13.63 8.64
CA GLU A 73 -2.40 -13.33 9.89
C GLU A 73 -1.37 -12.21 9.70
N ASP A 74 -0.57 -12.30 8.65
CA ASP A 74 0.42 -11.27 8.34
C ASP A 74 -0.23 -9.93 8.01
N ASP A 75 -1.34 -9.97 7.29
CA ASP A 75 -2.11 -8.78 6.93
C ASP A 75 -2.70 -8.10 8.16
N ALA A 76 -3.26 -8.88 9.09
CA ALA A 76 -3.82 -8.36 10.33
C ALA A 76 -2.74 -7.71 11.21
N THR A 77 -1.57 -8.34 11.33
CA THR A 77 -0.44 -7.81 12.11
C THR A 77 0.06 -6.50 11.51
N ARG A 78 0.21 -6.45 10.20
CA ARG A 78 0.65 -5.25 9.47
C ARG A 78 -0.35 -4.12 9.67
N THR A 79 -1.64 -4.39 9.54
CA THR A 79 -2.69 -3.40 9.70
C THR A 79 -2.69 -2.83 11.12
N GLU A 80 -2.49 -3.65 12.13
CA GLU A 80 -2.38 -3.20 13.52
C GLU A 80 -1.20 -2.27 13.72
N GLU A 81 -0.02 -2.60 13.21
CA GLU A 81 1.17 -1.75 13.32
C GLU A 81 0.99 -0.42 12.58
N ILE A 82 0.44 -0.48 11.37
CA ILE A 82 0.17 0.72 10.58
C ILE A 82 -0.81 1.64 11.30
N SER A 83 -1.85 1.10 11.89
CA SER A 83 -2.91 1.89 12.53
C SER A 83 -2.41 2.77 13.68
N LYS A 84 -1.30 2.40 14.31
CA LYS A 84 -0.69 3.20 15.39
C LYS A 84 -0.18 4.56 14.91
N HIS A 85 0.11 4.69 13.62
CA HIS A 85 0.71 5.89 13.02
C HIS A 85 -0.25 6.64 12.12
N VAL A 86 -1.49 6.17 12.01
CA VAL A 86 -2.50 6.70 11.09
C VAL A 86 -3.65 7.31 11.86
N HIS A 87 -4.03 8.53 11.49
CA HIS A 87 -5.20 9.20 12.03
C HIS A 87 -6.49 8.60 11.46
N ASP A 88 -6.56 8.46 10.13
CA ASP A 88 -7.67 7.83 9.43
C ASP A 88 -7.24 7.30 8.05
N THR A 89 -8.05 6.41 7.51
CA THR A 89 -7.83 5.82 6.18
C THR A 89 -9.10 6.03 5.35
N PRO A 90 -9.22 7.20 4.68
CA PRO A 90 -10.44 7.52 3.93
C PRO A 90 -10.75 6.59 2.77
N LEU A 91 -9.73 5.97 2.17
CA LEU A 91 -9.92 5.09 1.02
C LEU A 91 -8.89 3.97 1.04
N GLU A 92 -9.36 2.73 0.92
CA GLU A 92 -8.49 1.56 0.81
C GLU A 92 -9.20 0.45 0.05
N GLY A 93 -8.48 -0.22 -0.83
CA GLY A 93 -9.03 -1.36 -1.54
C GLY A 93 -8.13 -1.87 -2.65
N ILE A 94 -8.60 -2.91 -3.31
CA ILE A 94 -7.98 -3.46 -4.50
C ILE A 94 -8.91 -3.18 -5.66
N TYR A 95 -8.38 -2.55 -6.70
CA TYR A 95 -9.14 -2.07 -7.84
C TYR A 95 -8.66 -2.75 -9.11
N GLU A 96 -9.60 -3.07 -9.98
CA GLU A 96 -9.28 -3.57 -11.32
C GLU A 96 -9.19 -2.38 -12.28
N VAL A 97 -8.12 -2.35 -13.06
CA VAL A 97 -7.97 -1.33 -14.11
C VAL A 97 -8.94 -1.68 -15.24
N VAL A 98 -9.88 -0.81 -15.54
CA VAL A 98 -10.89 -1.00 -16.59
C VAL A 98 -10.63 -0.20 -17.85
N GLU A 99 -9.71 0.76 -17.79
CA GLU A 99 -9.37 1.60 -18.94
C GLU A 99 -7.97 2.16 -18.77
N GLU A 100 -7.19 2.17 -19.83
CA GLU A 100 -5.87 2.80 -19.87
C GLU A 100 -5.85 3.80 -21.02
N LEU A 101 -5.55 5.06 -20.70
CA LEU A 101 -5.47 6.13 -21.68
C LEU A 101 -4.02 6.63 -21.77
N ARG A 102 -3.54 6.79 -22.99
CA ARG A 102 -2.21 7.33 -23.26
C ARG A 102 -2.29 8.45 -24.28
N PRO A 103 -1.47 9.53 -24.13
CA PRO A 103 -1.43 10.61 -25.11
C PRO A 103 -0.84 10.15 -26.46
#